data_a494497f48837c8a96582a44c480c60b
#
_entry.id   a494497f48837c8a96582a44c480c60b
#
_cell.length_a   1.000
_cell.length_b   1.000
_cell.length_c   1.000
_cell.angle_alpha   90.00
_cell.angle_beta   90.00
_cell.angle_gamma   90.00
#
_symmetry.space_group_name_H-M   'P 1'
#
loop_
_entity.id
_entity.type
_entity.pdbx_description
1 polymer ?
#
loop_
_entity_poly.entity_id
_entity_poly.type
_entity_poly.pdbx_seq_one_letter_code
_entity_poly.pdbx_strand_id
1 'polypeptide(L)'
;MIEVEVKLALTDSKRVEQKLRKDGFVLQKIVRETDTYFNGVDRDFRKTDEALRVRKTEVLKNVTDLSETDILSEHSTEQSVTENDSEIQSFVTYKGPKLEETSMTRKELEIPIEDDAAMSELLVALGYHPVPSVIKCRKYYVLDHMTACLDSVEGLGEYLELEILVEQEEDRQQALQQIEERLLSLGYSMQDTTR
;
A
#
# COMPACT_ATOMS: atom_id res chain seq x y z
N MET A 1 3.35 3.78 -16.54
CA MET A 1 2.44 2.87 -15.83
C MET A 1 1.54 3.74 -14.98
N ILE A 2 0.26 3.44 -14.90
CA ILE A 2 -0.75 4.19 -14.14
C ILE A 2 -1.31 3.22 -13.11
N GLU A 3 -1.30 3.63 -11.85
CA GLU A 3 -1.89 2.90 -10.74
C GLU A 3 -3.35 3.34 -10.59
N VAL A 4 -4.27 2.41 -10.77
CA VAL A 4 -5.69 2.62 -10.51
C VAL A 4 -5.97 2.04 -9.13
N GLU A 5 -6.18 2.90 -8.14
CA GLU A 5 -6.29 2.52 -6.73
C GLU A 5 -7.55 3.09 -6.11
N VAL A 6 -8.17 2.33 -5.23
CA VAL A 6 -9.14 2.81 -4.25
C VAL A 6 -8.73 2.37 -2.85
N LYS A 7 -9.03 3.22 -1.87
CA LYS A 7 -8.72 2.99 -0.46
C LYS A 7 -9.94 3.23 0.40
N LEU A 8 -10.16 2.38 1.42
CA LEU A 8 -11.22 2.55 2.40
C LEU A 8 -10.78 2.13 3.80
N ALA A 9 -11.33 2.78 4.82
CA ALA A 9 -11.12 2.38 6.20
C ALA A 9 -11.98 1.15 6.53
N LEU A 10 -11.43 0.22 7.31
CA LEU A 10 -12.10 -1.00 7.71
C LEU A 10 -12.44 -0.97 9.19
N THR A 11 -13.64 -1.47 9.52
CA THR A 11 -14.04 -1.75 10.90
C THR A 11 -13.81 -3.21 11.29
N ASP A 12 -13.69 -4.11 10.31
CA ASP A 12 -13.48 -5.55 10.49
C ASP A 12 -12.61 -6.10 9.35
N SER A 13 -11.30 -5.94 9.50
CA SER A 13 -10.31 -6.42 8.52
C SER A 13 -10.28 -7.95 8.43
N LYS A 14 -10.55 -8.66 9.52
CA LYS A 14 -10.60 -10.14 9.52
C LYS A 14 -11.70 -10.67 8.62
N ARG A 15 -12.87 -10.05 8.66
CA ARG A 15 -13.98 -10.42 7.78
C ARG A 15 -13.63 -10.17 6.29
N VAL A 16 -12.97 -9.06 6.00
CA VAL A 16 -12.52 -8.74 4.63
C VAL A 16 -11.47 -9.74 4.18
N GLU A 17 -10.49 -10.06 5.03
CA GLU A 17 -9.45 -11.06 4.74
C GLU A 17 -10.05 -12.43 4.41
N GLN A 18 -11.04 -12.90 5.20
CA GLN A 18 -11.74 -14.16 4.93
C GLN A 18 -12.47 -14.16 3.58
N LYS A 19 -13.10 -13.03 3.22
CA LYS A 19 -13.77 -12.88 1.93
C LYS A 19 -12.77 -12.89 0.78
N LEU A 20 -11.66 -12.13 0.87
CA LEU A 20 -10.61 -12.13 -0.14
C LEU A 20 -10.10 -13.56 -0.42
N ARG A 21 -9.77 -14.30 0.64
CA ARG A 21 -9.33 -15.70 0.51
C ARG A 21 -10.38 -16.60 -0.13
N LYS A 22 -11.66 -16.45 0.26
CA LYS A 22 -12.77 -17.20 -0.33
C LYS A 22 -12.97 -16.89 -1.82
N ASP A 23 -12.72 -15.65 -2.20
CA ASP A 23 -12.83 -15.16 -3.58
C ASP A 23 -11.59 -15.52 -4.44
N GLY A 24 -10.62 -16.25 -3.85
CA GLY A 24 -9.45 -16.77 -4.58
C GLY A 24 -8.19 -15.90 -4.48
N PHE A 25 -8.21 -14.80 -3.72
CA PHE A 25 -6.99 -14.04 -3.47
C PHE A 25 -5.98 -14.84 -2.66
N VAL A 26 -4.73 -14.84 -3.10
CA VAL A 26 -3.62 -15.56 -2.47
C VAL A 26 -2.71 -14.56 -1.76
N LEU A 27 -2.43 -14.80 -0.47
CA LEU A 27 -1.45 -14.02 0.28
C LEU A 27 -0.06 -14.23 -0.35
N GLN A 28 0.62 -13.15 -0.69
CA GLN A 28 1.96 -13.18 -1.28
C GLN A 28 3.04 -12.89 -0.24
N LYS A 29 2.85 -11.84 0.52
CA LYS A 29 3.82 -11.41 1.55
C LYS A 29 3.16 -10.58 2.63
N ILE A 30 3.84 -10.50 3.78
CA ILE A 30 3.54 -9.58 4.86
C ILE A 30 4.78 -8.72 5.07
N VAL A 31 4.60 -7.41 5.10
CA VAL A 31 5.70 -6.47 5.25
C VAL A 31 5.39 -5.44 6.33
N ARG A 32 6.45 -4.88 6.92
CA ARG A 32 6.39 -3.62 7.68
C ARG A 32 6.90 -2.51 6.78
N GLU A 33 6.11 -1.47 6.61
CA GLU A 33 6.49 -0.29 5.85
C GLU A 33 6.61 0.92 6.77
N THR A 34 7.72 1.65 6.61
CA THR A 34 7.93 2.96 7.24
C THR A 34 8.02 3.99 6.14
N ASP A 35 7.04 4.88 6.07
CA ASP A 35 6.94 5.94 5.07
C ASP A 35 7.29 7.28 5.69
N THR A 36 8.38 7.90 5.26
CA THR A 36 8.71 9.29 5.59
C THR A 36 8.30 10.18 4.43
N TYR A 37 7.33 11.05 4.65
CA TYR A 37 6.86 12.00 3.65
C TYR A 37 7.63 13.31 3.73
N PHE A 38 7.75 13.98 2.59
CA PHE A 38 8.42 15.27 2.47
C PHE A 38 7.51 16.29 1.78
N ASN A 39 7.47 17.50 2.33
CA ASN A 39 6.78 18.61 1.67
C ASN A 39 7.73 19.38 0.75
N GLY A 40 7.18 19.98 -0.31
CA GLY A 40 7.96 20.67 -1.32
C GLY A 40 8.65 21.94 -0.82
N VAL A 41 9.69 22.36 -1.53
CA VAL A 41 10.47 23.57 -1.24
C VAL A 41 9.77 24.83 -1.78
N ASP A 42 9.18 24.71 -2.97
CA ASP A 42 8.58 25.78 -3.76
C ASP A 42 7.05 25.80 -3.70
N ARG A 43 6.44 24.70 -3.25
CA ARG A 43 5.00 24.53 -3.12
C ARG A 43 4.63 23.54 -2.03
N ASP A 44 3.46 23.68 -1.46
CA ASP A 44 2.90 22.76 -0.46
C ASP A 44 2.22 21.59 -1.19
N PHE A 45 2.84 20.40 -1.14
CA PHE A 45 2.35 19.19 -1.80
C PHE A 45 0.96 18.77 -1.35
N ARG A 46 0.55 19.10 -0.12
CA ARG A 46 -0.82 18.84 0.36
C ARG A 46 -1.86 19.70 -0.38
N LYS A 47 -1.48 20.92 -0.79
CA LYS A 47 -2.37 21.83 -1.53
C LYS A 47 -2.43 21.49 -3.01
N THR A 48 -1.36 20.91 -3.54
CA THR A 48 -1.26 20.51 -4.95
C THR A 48 -1.63 19.04 -5.16
N ASP A 49 -2.07 18.33 -4.10
CA ASP A 49 -2.42 16.91 -4.11
C ASP A 49 -1.27 16.02 -4.62
N GLU A 50 -0.05 16.38 -4.27
CA GLU A 50 1.17 15.64 -4.57
C GLU A 50 1.69 14.94 -3.32
N ALA A 51 2.54 13.92 -3.48
CA ALA A 51 3.28 13.31 -2.38
C ALA A 51 4.69 12.93 -2.82
N LEU A 52 5.67 13.19 -1.95
CA LEU A 52 7.02 12.67 -2.05
C LEU A 52 7.32 11.89 -0.79
N ARG A 53 7.69 10.61 -0.92
CA ARG A 53 8.03 9.77 0.23
C ARG A 53 9.33 9.00 0.01
N VAL A 54 10.00 8.72 1.10
CA VAL A 54 11.01 7.67 1.21
C VAL A 54 10.38 6.54 2.01
N ARG A 55 10.34 5.34 1.44
CA ARG A 55 9.78 4.13 2.04
C ARG A 55 10.88 3.14 2.35
N LYS A 56 10.87 2.61 3.56
CA LYS A 56 11.59 1.42 3.96
C LYS A 56 10.59 0.28 4.12
N THR A 57 10.81 -0.84 3.44
CA THR A 57 10.01 -2.05 3.51
C THR A 57 10.84 -3.18 4.10
N GLU A 58 10.37 -3.76 5.18
CA GLU A 58 10.93 -4.94 5.84
C GLU A 58 10.00 -6.13 5.58
N VAL A 59 10.47 -7.17 4.89
CA VAL A 59 9.69 -8.36 4.64
C VAL A 59 9.64 -9.20 5.92
N LEU A 60 8.45 -9.34 6.51
CA LEU A 60 8.23 -10.13 7.74
C LEU A 60 7.99 -11.61 7.45
N LYS A 61 7.23 -11.90 6.38
CA LYS A 61 6.96 -13.27 5.91
C LYS A 61 6.75 -13.27 4.39
N ASN A 62 7.35 -14.26 3.72
CA ASN A 62 7.04 -14.65 2.35
C ASN A 62 6.14 -15.90 2.37
N VAL A 63 5.30 -16.08 1.34
CA VAL A 63 4.42 -17.27 1.24
C VAL A 63 5.21 -18.57 1.16
N THR A 64 6.43 -18.54 0.61
CA THR A 64 7.35 -19.70 0.58
C THR A 64 7.72 -20.22 1.97
N ASP A 65 7.57 -19.38 3.02
CA ASP A 65 7.95 -19.69 4.39
C ASP A 65 6.73 -20.11 5.25
N LEU A 66 5.51 -20.05 4.66
CA LEU A 66 4.28 -20.43 5.35
C LEU A 66 4.01 -21.92 5.15
N SER A 67 4.01 -22.69 6.24
CA SER A 67 3.49 -24.06 6.22
C SER A 67 1.97 -24.05 6.01
N GLU A 68 1.39 -25.14 5.45
CA GLU A 68 -0.06 -25.27 5.27
C GLU A 68 -0.84 -25.08 6.61
N THR A 69 -0.21 -25.37 7.74
CA THR A 69 -0.74 -25.17 9.09
C THR A 69 -0.80 -23.71 9.50
N ASP A 70 0.15 -22.86 9.04
CA ASP A 70 0.17 -21.42 9.34
C ASP A 70 -0.93 -20.67 8.60
N ILE A 71 -1.33 -21.17 7.44
CA ILE A 71 -2.39 -20.59 6.60
C ILE A 71 -3.77 -20.81 7.22
N LEU A 72 -3.93 -21.89 8.01
CA LEU A 72 -5.23 -22.30 8.61
C LEU A 72 -5.39 -21.90 10.08
N SER A 73 -4.32 -21.49 10.78
CA SER A 73 -4.39 -21.16 12.19
C SER A 73 -4.86 -19.72 12.42
N GLU A 74 -6.01 -19.57 13.07
CA GLU A 74 -6.57 -18.27 13.49
C GLU A 74 -5.79 -17.58 14.63
N HIS A 75 -4.71 -18.18 15.12
CA HIS A 75 -3.92 -17.71 16.26
C HIS A 75 -2.44 -17.60 15.89
N SER A 76 -2.05 -16.55 15.19
CA SER A 76 -0.65 -16.14 15.15
C SER A 76 -0.37 -15.25 16.35
N THR A 77 -0.07 -15.88 17.48
CA THR A 77 0.60 -15.25 18.63
C THR A 77 1.92 -14.62 18.14
N GLU A 78 2.22 -13.44 18.66
CA GLU A 78 3.51 -12.77 18.57
C GLU A 78 4.63 -13.74 18.99
N GLN A 79 5.12 -14.56 18.07
CA GLN A 79 6.34 -15.31 18.29
C GLN A 79 7.51 -14.53 17.76
N SER A 80 8.45 -14.29 18.65
CA SER A 80 9.75 -13.65 18.44
C SER A 80 10.32 -13.97 17.06
N VAL A 81 10.37 -12.94 16.20
CA VAL A 81 11.14 -12.95 14.97
C VAL A 81 12.61 -13.06 15.39
N THR A 82 13.22 -14.21 15.17
CA THR A 82 14.67 -14.32 15.21
C THR A 82 15.22 -13.41 14.12
N GLU A 83 16.19 -12.56 14.49
CA GLU A 83 16.97 -11.73 13.57
C GLU A 83 17.73 -12.62 12.58
N ASN A 84 17.06 -13.05 11.51
CA ASN A 84 17.69 -13.66 10.35
C ASN A 84 17.16 -12.96 9.11
N ASP A 85 18.02 -12.12 8.51
CA ASP A 85 17.98 -11.57 7.14
C ASP A 85 16.56 -11.21 6.65
N SER A 86 15.88 -10.30 7.34
CA SER A 86 14.69 -9.67 6.77
C SER A 86 15.15 -8.90 5.52
N GLU A 87 14.65 -9.30 4.37
CA GLU A 87 14.90 -8.58 3.12
C GLU A 87 14.38 -7.15 3.26
N ILE A 88 15.30 -6.19 3.26
CA ILE A 88 14.98 -4.76 3.35
C ILE A 88 15.06 -4.19 1.95
N GLN A 89 14.01 -3.48 1.54
CA GLN A 89 13.95 -2.75 0.29
C GLN A 89 13.56 -1.31 0.58
N SER A 90 14.21 -0.37 -0.09
CA SER A 90 13.90 1.04 0.07
C SER A 90 13.61 1.70 -1.28
N PHE A 91 12.67 2.65 -1.27
CA PHE A 91 12.22 3.35 -2.47
C PHE A 91 12.02 4.83 -2.18
N VAL A 92 12.30 5.67 -3.17
CA VAL A 92 11.79 7.02 -3.22
C VAL A 92 10.65 7.08 -4.22
N THR A 93 9.49 7.60 -3.79
CA THR A 93 8.29 7.65 -4.63
C THR A 93 7.78 9.10 -4.71
N TYR A 94 7.56 9.57 -5.92
CA TYR A 94 6.79 10.79 -6.18
C TYR A 94 5.43 10.42 -6.76
N LYS A 95 4.36 10.88 -6.13
CA LYS A 95 2.99 10.75 -6.60
C LYS A 95 2.50 12.12 -7.07
N GLY A 96 2.13 12.23 -8.33
CA GLY A 96 1.53 13.44 -8.91
C GLY A 96 0.10 13.68 -8.39
N PRO A 97 -0.54 14.80 -8.79
CA PRO A 97 -1.94 15.05 -8.49
C PRO A 97 -2.84 13.93 -9.00
N LYS A 98 -3.97 13.71 -8.31
CA LYS A 98 -4.98 12.76 -8.77
C LYS A 98 -5.47 13.14 -10.17
N LEU A 99 -5.68 12.12 -10.99
CA LEU A 99 -6.19 12.28 -12.35
C LEU A 99 -7.71 12.44 -12.39
N GLU A 100 -8.39 12.03 -11.31
CA GLU A 100 -9.83 12.12 -11.15
C GLU A 100 -10.25 12.20 -9.67
N GLU A 101 -11.47 12.67 -9.40
CA GLU A 101 -11.97 12.87 -8.04
C GLU A 101 -12.50 11.59 -7.38
N THR A 102 -12.78 10.56 -8.17
CA THR A 102 -13.49 9.34 -7.72
C THR A 102 -12.56 8.24 -7.23
N SER A 103 -11.27 8.31 -7.56
CA SER A 103 -10.26 7.33 -7.17
C SER A 103 -8.97 7.98 -6.69
N MET A 104 -8.03 7.16 -6.21
CA MET A 104 -6.66 7.60 -5.87
C MET A 104 -5.70 7.53 -7.05
N THR A 105 -6.22 7.31 -8.26
CA THR A 105 -5.45 7.16 -9.50
C THR A 105 -4.58 8.38 -9.79
N ARG A 106 -3.29 8.16 -9.94
CA ARG A 106 -2.29 9.20 -10.19
C ARG A 106 -1.08 8.64 -10.93
N LYS A 107 -0.28 9.52 -11.48
CA LYS A 107 1.02 9.15 -12.05
C LYS A 107 2.02 8.98 -10.92
N GLU A 108 2.66 7.82 -10.87
CA GLU A 108 3.73 7.53 -9.93
C GLU A 108 5.09 7.42 -10.63
N LEU A 109 6.12 7.88 -9.94
CA LEU A 109 7.52 7.63 -10.23
C LEU A 109 8.14 7.01 -8.98
N GLU A 110 8.49 5.73 -9.07
CA GLU A 110 9.13 5.01 -7.99
C GLU A 110 10.51 4.54 -8.41
N ILE A 111 11.50 4.78 -7.57
CA ILE A 111 12.90 4.46 -7.82
C ILE A 111 13.44 3.70 -6.62
N PRO A 112 14.00 2.49 -6.80
CA PRO A 112 14.68 1.78 -5.73
C PRO A 112 15.93 2.54 -5.29
N ILE A 113 16.20 2.54 -3.99
CA ILE A 113 17.38 3.17 -3.38
C ILE A 113 18.03 2.18 -2.43
N GLU A 114 19.33 2.31 -2.20
CA GLU A 114 20.08 1.43 -1.30
C GLU A 114 19.98 1.88 0.16
N ASP A 115 19.85 3.19 0.41
CA ASP A 115 19.90 3.78 1.74
C ASP A 115 18.82 4.85 1.90
N ASP A 116 17.78 4.53 2.68
CA ASP A 116 16.64 5.41 2.95
C ASP A 116 17.04 6.60 3.85
N ALA A 117 18.00 6.41 4.75
CA ALA A 117 18.49 7.48 5.62
C ALA A 117 19.28 8.51 4.80
N ALA A 118 20.23 8.06 3.98
CA ALA A 118 21.01 8.94 3.11
C ALA A 118 20.13 9.70 2.11
N MET A 119 19.09 9.05 1.54
CA MET A 119 18.13 9.71 0.67
C MET A 119 17.34 10.77 1.42
N SER A 120 16.89 10.47 2.63
CA SER A 120 16.16 11.43 3.48
C SER A 120 17.03 12.65 3.83
N GLU A 121 18.31 12.44 4.16
CA GLU A 121 19.27 13.53 4.41
C GLU A 121 19.49 14.38 3.16
N LEU A 122 19.61 13.76 1.98
CA LEU A 122 19.73 14.46 0.70
C LEU A 122 18.51 15.36 0.44
N LEU A 123 17.30 14.86 0.65
CA LEU A 123 16.07 15.65 0.47
C LEU A 123 16.03 16.84 1.43
N VAL A 124 16.41 16.65 2.71
CA VAL A 124 16.52 17.74 3.67
C VAL A 124 17.57 18.77 3.23
N ALA A 125 18.73 18.33 2.77
CA ALA A 125 19.79 19.21 2.27
C ALA A 125 19.36 20.03 1.04
N LEU A 126 18.46 19.47 0.21
CA LEU A 126 17.82 20.16 -0.92
C LEU A 126 16.68 21.09 -0.50
N GLY A 127 16.35 21.15 0.82
CA GLY A 127 15.35 22.05 1.38
C GLY A 127 13.96 21.46 1.52
N TYR A 128 13.74 20.15 1.20
CA TYR A 128 12.46 19.50 1.46
C TYR A 128 12.25 19.33 2.97
N HIS A 129 11.00 19.41 3.41
CA HIS A 129 10.63 19.37 4.82
C HIS A 129 10.01 18.03 5.18
N PRO A 130 10.65 17.20 6.04
CA PRO A 130 10.06 15.95 6.48
C PRO A 130 8.82 16.21 7.34
N VAL A 131 7.80 15.38 7.18
CA VAL A 131 6.61 15.32 8.03
C VAL A 131 6.64 14.01 8.84
N PRO A 132 5.80 13.85 9.89
CA PRO A 132 5.79 12.64 10.68
C PRO A 132 5.64 11.38 9.83
N SER A 133 6.44 10.37 10.13
CA SER A 133 6.42 9.09 9.42
C SER A 133 5.14 8.31 9.71
N VAL A 134 4.70 7.52 8.73
CA VAL A 134 3.60 6.58 8.86
C VAL A 134 4.20 5.17 8.88
N ILE A 135 3.85 4.41 9.91
CA ILE A 135 4.28 3.01 10.06
C ILE A 135 3.06 2.13 9.87
N LYS A 136 3.18 1.08 9.07
CA LYS A 136 2.11 0.12 8.86
C LYS A 136 2.63 -1.30 8.66
N CYS A 137 1.80 -2.27 9.07
CA CYS A 137 1.93 -3.66 8.67
C CYS A 137 0.98 -3.90 7.49
N ARG A 138 1.50 -4.39 6.37
CA ARG A 138 0.74 -4.62 5.13
C ARG A 138 0.78 -6.08 4.73
N LYS A 139 -0.41 -6.64 4.47
CA LYS A 139 -0.59 -7.96 3.85
C LYS A 139 -0.94 -7.77 2.38
N TYR A 140 -0.14 -8.35 1.49
CA TYR A 140 -0.37 -8.32 0.04
C TYR A 140 -1.12 -9.58 -0.40
N TYR A 141 -2.29 -9.41 -0.98
CA TYR A 141 -3.09 -10.46 -1.61
C TYR A 141 -3.19 -10.18 -3.10
N VAL A 142 -3.08 -11.24 -3.92
CA VAL A 142 -3.14 -11.11 -5.38
C VAL A 142 -4.16 -12.09 -5.94
N LEU A 143 -4.96 -11.62 -6.87
CA LEU A 143 -5.81 -12.42 -7.76
C LEU A 143 -5.67 -11.87 -9.17
N ASP A 144 -5.14 -12.68 -10.08
CA ASP A 144 -4.82 -12.30 -11.46
C ASP A 144 -3.95 -11.03 -11.52
N HIS A 145 -4.50 -9.92 -11.98
CA HIS A 145 -3.84 -8.63 -12.10
C HIS A 145 -4.26 -7.60 -11.03
N MET A 146 -5.11 -8.03 -10.09
CA MET A 146 -5.57 -7.18 -8.99
C MET A 146 -4.79 -7.47 -7.72
N THR A 147 -4.29 -6.42 -7.09
CA THR A 147 -3.68 -6.48 -5.75
C THR A 147 -4.67 -5.95 -4.73
N ALA A 148 -4.82 -6.67 -3.61
CA ALA A 148 -5.55 -6.22 -2.44
C ALA A 148 -4.58 -6.12 -1.26
N CYS A 149 -4.43 -4.93 -0.70
CA CYS A 149 -3.58 -4.68 0.46
C CYS A 149 -4.43 -4.46 1.71
N LEU A 150 -4.19 -5.27 2.74
CA LEU A 150 -4.75 -5.04 4.08
C LEU A 150 -3.69 -4.39 4.94
N ASP A 151 -3.93 -3.13 5.32
CA ASP A 151 -3.03 -2.30 6.11
C ASP A 151 -3.52 -2.16 7.54
N SER A 152 -2.63 -2.41 8.49
CA SER A 152 -2.78 -1.96 9.88
C SER A 152 -1.82 -0.80 10.11
N VAL A 153 -2.37 0.42 10.21
CA VAL A 153 -1.60 1.67 10.28
C VAL A 153 -1.54 2.15 11.73
N GLU A 154 -0.33 2.33 12.26
CA GLU A 154 -0.13 2.75 13.65
C GLU A 154 -0.87 4.06 13.95
N GLY A 155 -1.75 4.03 14.96
CA GLY A 155 -2.52 5.19 15.40
C GLY A 155 -3.68 5.63 14.49
N LEU A 156 -3.87 4.99 13.32
CA LEU A 156 -4.90 5.38 12.35
C LEU A 156 -5.95 4.29 12.07
N GLY A 157 -5.64 3.01 12.36
CA GLY A 157 -6.57 1.90 12.17
C GLY A 157 -6.27 1.05 10.94
N GLU A 158 -7.30 0.36 10.46
CA GLU A 158 -7.21 -0.66 9.42
C GLU A 158 -7.76 -0.14 8.10
N TYR A 159 -7.12 -0.51 6.98
CA TYR A 159 -7.51 -0.07 5.65
C TYR A 159 -7.45 -1.24 4.65
N LEU A 160 -8.27 -1.15 3.62
CA LEU A 160 -8.16 -1.94 2.38
C LEU A 160 -7.76 -1.00 1.25
N GLU A 161 -6.76 -1.39 0.47
CA GLU A 161 -6.45 -0.81 -0.84
C GLU A 161 -6.68 -1.89 -1.89
N LEU A 162 -7.38 -1.55 -2.97
CA LEU A 162 -7.50 -2.37 -4.18
C LEU A 162 -6.83 -1.63 -5.32
N GLU A 163 -5.95 -2.31 -6.04
CA GLU A 163 -5.07 -1.73 -7.04
C GLU A 163 -5.02 -2.59 -8.29
N ILE A 164 -5.04 -1.94 -9.45
CA ILE A 164 -4.73 -2.51 -10.77
C ILE A 164 -3.75 -1.58 -11.48
N LEU A 165 -2.65 -2.15 -11.97
CA LEU A 165 -1.68 -1.43 -12.78
C LEU A 165 -2.07 -1.51 -14.26
N VAL A 166 -2.14 -0.37 -14.94
CA VAL A 166 -2.43 -0.29 -16.37
C VAL A 166 -1.30 0.45 -17.11
N GLU A 167 -1.07 0.07 -18.36
CA GLU A 167 -0.05 0.71 -19.20
C GLU A 167 -0.62 1.91 -19.97
N GLN A 168 -1.87 1.79 -20.42
CA GLN A 168 -2.53 2.77 -21.27
C GLN A 168 -3.63 3.51 -20.49
N GLU A 169 -3.83 4.78 -20.88
CA GLU A 169 -4.86 5.63 -20.28
C GLU A 169 -6.29 5.08 -20.55
N GLU A 170 -6.47 4.45 -21.72
CA GLU A 170 -7.76 3.86 -22.13
C GLU A 170 -8.22 2.73 -21.21
N ASP A 171 -7.28 2.01 -20.58
CA ASP A 171 -7.57 0.87 -19.72
C ASP A 171 -8.03 1.26 -18.31
N ARG A 172 -7.85 2.51 -17.91
CA ARG A 172 -8.18 3.02 -16.57
C ARG A 172 -9.62 2.78 -16.18
N GLN A 173 -10.54 3.10 -17.09
CA GLN A 173 -11.98 3.00 -16.79
C GLN A 173 -12.38 1.55 -16.57
N GLN A 174 -11.84 0.63 -17.34
CA GLN A 174 -12.09 -0.80 -17.17
C GLN A 174 -11.50 -1.31 -15.85
N ALA A 175 -10.29 -0.89 -15.50
CA ALA A 175 -9.66 -1.25 -14.22
C ALA A 175 -10.48 -0.73 -13.03
N LEU A 176 -10.93 0.52 -13.08
CA LEU A 176 -11.78 1.10 -12.03
C LEU A 176 -13.10 0.34 -11.88
N GLN A 177 -13.73 -0.05 -12.99
CA GLN A 177 -14.96 -0.87 -12.95
C GLN A 177 -14.72 -2.22 -12.28
N GLN A 178 -13.60 -2.89 -12.57
CA GLN A 178 -13.25 -4.17 -11.93
C GLN A 178 -13.02 -4.00 -10.42
N ILE A 179 -12.39 -2.91 -10.01
CA ILE A 179 -12.20 -2.57 -8.59
C ILE A 179 -13.58 -2.33 -7.92
N GLU A 180 -14.48 -1.58 -8.56
CA GLU A 180 -15.83 -1.34 -8.05
C GLU A 180 -16.64 -2.63 -7.88
N GLU A 181 -16.60 -3.52 -8.87
CA GLU A 181 -17.25 -4.85 -8.79
C GLU A 181 -16.68 -5.66 -7.62
N ARG A 182 -15.37 -5.59 -7.40
CA ARG A 182 -14.71 -6.25 -6.27
C ARG A 182 -15.14 -5.64 -4.93
N LEU A 183 -15.20 -4.32 -4.80
CA LEU A 183 -15.70 -3.64 -3.61
C LEU A 183 -17.11 -4.10 -3.25
N LEU A 184 -18.01 -4.15 -4.25
CA LEU A 184 -19.38 -4.61 -4.06
C LEU A 184 -19.43 -6.07 -3.57
N SER A 185 -18.59 -6.96 -4.09
CA SER A 185 -18.50 -8.36 -3.61
C SER A 185 -18.06 -8.44 -2.15
N LEU A 186 -17.19 -7.53 -1.73
CA LEU A 186 -16.74 -7.42 -0.34
C LEU A 186 -17.77 -6.77 0.58
N GLY A 187 -18.85 -6.16 0.02
CA GLY A 187 -19.93 -5.50 0.74
C GLY A 187 -19.68 -4.01 0.99
N TYR A 188 -18.85 -3.39 0.18
CA TYR A 188 -18.55 -1.96 0.17
C TYR A 188 -18.94 -1.35 -1.18
N SER A 189 -18.89 -0.04 -1.26
CA SER A 189 -19.17 0.73 -2.49
C SER A 189 -18.13 1.84 -2.66
N MET A 190 -18.10 2.49 -3.81
CA MET A 190 -17.25 3.65 -4.05
C MET A 190 -17.54 4.83 -3.09
N GLN A 191 -18.70 4.85 -2.42
CA GLN A 191 -19.05 5.87 -1.42
C GLN A 191 -18.31 5.66 -0.09
N ASP A 192 -17.85 4.43 0.18
CA ASP A 192 -17.12 4.07 1.40
C ASP A 192 -15.61 4.38 1.27
N THR A 193 -15.14 4.75 0.07
CA THR A 193 -13.73 5.02 -0.18
C THR A 193 -13.28 6.33 0.45
N THR A 194 -12.05 6.34 0.96
CA THR A 194 -11.39 7.56 1.46
C THR A 194 -10.79 8.33 0.29
N ARG A 195 -10.87 9.65 0.38
CA ARG A 195 -10.32 10.57 -0.64
C ARG A 195 -9.03 11.22 -0.16
#